data_2559e53eb1ecc735e2ff1428c4ea53fe
#
_entry.id   2559e53eb1ecc735e2ff1428c4ea53fe
#
_cell.length_a   1.000
_cell.length_b   1.000
_cell.length_c   1.000
_cell.angle_alpha   90.00
_cell.angle_beta   90.00
_cell.angle_gamma   90.00
#
_symmetry.space_group_name_H-M   'P 1'
#
loop_
_entity.id
_entity.type
_entity.pdbx_description
1 polymer ?
#
loop_
_entity_poly.entity_id
_entity_poly.type
_entity_poly.pdbx_seq_one_letter_code
_entity_poly.pdbx_strand_id
1 'polypeptide(L)'
;MKVVMLGADRSVKGGVSAVVNNLYEAGLDQRIDLTYIGTMVDGSTVAKLLKGVQALLKFVTVLPKADIVHLNMAADASCYRKLIFMQIALWFHKKVVIHEHGGDFQGFYYKRCSAKRQVYIKKMLNRADLFLVLTDVWKDFFADMVD
;
A
#
# COMPACT_ATOMS: atom_id res chain seq x y z
N MET A 1 19.61 0.11 -5.15
CA MET A 1 18.25 0.66 -5.04
C MET A 1 17.59 0.05 -3.80
N LYS A 2 17.20 0.89 -2.87
CA LYS A 2 16.55 0.49 -1.60
C LYS A 2 15.05 0.69 -1.68
N VAL A 3 14.29 -0.38 -1.51
CA VAL A 3 12.83 -0.36 -1.56
C VAL A 3 12.25 -0.72 -0.20
N VAL A 4 11.38 0.15 0.32
CA VAL A 4 10.56 -0.15 1.49
C VAL A 4 9.17 -0.54 1.00
N MET A 5 8.82 -1.81 1.16
CA MET A 5 7.52 -2.35 0.75
C MET A 5 6.61 -2.52 1.97
N LEU A 6 5.39 -2.02 1.88
CA LEU A 6 4.38 -2.09 2.94
C LEU A 6 3.14 -2.87 2.47
N GLY A 7 2.67 -3.80 3.29
CA GLY A 7 1.49 -4.61 3.01
C GLY A 7 0.85 -5.14 4.28
N ALA A 8 -0.02 -6.14 4.16
CA ALA A 8 -0.41 -6.97 5.30
C ALA A 8 0.81 -7.78 5.77
N ASP A 9 0.85 -8.23 7.02
CA ASP A 9 1.91 -9.14 7.45
C ASP A 9 1.89 -10.40 6.57
N ARG A 10 3.07 -10.92 6.23
CA ARG A 10 3.21 -12.06 5.32
C ARG A 10 2.54 -13.34 5.82
N SER A 11 2.29 -13.43 7.13
CA SER A 11 1.55 -14.53 7.76
C SER A 11 0.03 -14.43 7.61
N VAL A 12 -0.50 -13.25 7.25
CA VAL A 12 -1.94 -13.04 7.06
C VAL A 12 -2.43 -13.77 5.82
N LYS A 13 -3.51 -14.52 5.95
CA LYS A 13 -4.16 -15.18 4.80
C LYS A 13 -4.96 -14.15 3.99
N GLY A 14 -4.53 -13.85 2.77
CA GLY A 14 -5.20 -12.88 1.90
C GLY A 14 -4.47 -12.59 0.60
N GLY A 15 -5.14 -11.94 -0.34
CA GLY A 15 -4.59 -11.65 -1.68
C GLY A 15 -3.31 -10.81 -1.65
N VAL A 16 -3.24 -9.79 -0.79
CA VAL A 16 -2.04 -8.94 -0.66
C VAL A 16 -0.83 -9.75 -0.22
N SER A 17 -0.96 -10.54 0.85
CA SER A 17 0.15 -11.37 1.35
C SER A 17 0.54 -12.48 0.39
N ALA A 18 -0.42 -13.06 -0.34
CA ALA A 18 -0.14 -14.06 -1.37
C ALA A 18 0.74 -13.45 -2.48
N VAL A 19 0.39 -12.30 -3.04
CA VAL A 19 1.19 -11.63 -4.06
C VAL A 19 2.59 -11.27 -3.53
N VAL A 20 2.68 -10.75 -2.31
CA VAL A 20 3.97 -10.42 -1.70
C VAL A 20 4.82 -11.67 -1.50
N ASN A 21 4.24 -12.77 -1.02
CA ASN A 21 4.98 -14.03 -0.85
C ASN A 21 5.46 -14.57 -2.20
N ASN A 22 4.65 -14.51 -3.25
CA ASN A 22 5.08 -14.89 -4.60
C ASN A 22 6.27 -14.03 -5.11
N LEU A 23 6.28 -12.73 -4.81
CA LEU A 23 7.43 -11.87 -5.14
C LEU A 23 8.71 -12.28 -4.42
N TYR A 24 8.60 -12.71 -3.15
CA TYR A 24 9.74 -13.25 -2.41
C TYR A 24 10.19 -14.60 -2.97
N GLU A 25 9.26 -15.50 -3.29
CA GLU A 25 9.55 -16.79 -3.91
C GLU A 25 10.23 -16.64 -5.28
N ALA A 26 9.87 -15.58 -6.02
CA ALA A 26 10.51 -15.20 -7.27
C ALA A 26 11.89 -14.53 -7.09
N GLY A 27 12.38 -14.38 -5.85
CA GLY A 27 13.70 -13.83 -5.52
C GLY A 27 13.80 -12.32 -5.66
N LEU A 28 12.73 -11.58 -5.45
CA LEU A 28 12.76 -10.12 -5.53
C LEU A 28 13.73 -9.52 -4.50
N ASP A 29 13.74 -10.04 -3.28
CA ASP A 29 14.62 -9.62 -2.18
C ASP A 29 16.11 -9.93 -2.43
N GLN A 30 16.42 -10.83 -3.37
CA GLN A 30 17.79 -11.12 -3.80
C GLN A 30 18.26 -10.16 -4.91
N ARG A 31 17.33 -9.51 -5.61
CA ARG A 31 17.62 -8.60 -6.73
C ARG A 31 17.68 -7.13 -6.34
N ILE A 32 17.04 -6.76 -5.24
CA ILE A 32 16.98 -5.40 -4.71
C ILE A 32 17.17 -5.40 -3.19
N ASP A 33 17.63 -4.30 -2.63
CA ASP A 33 17.69 -4.09 -1.17
C ASP A 33 16.25 -3.83 -0.67
N LEU A 34 15.54 -4.91 -0.32
CA LEU A 34 14.13 -4.90 0.03
C LEU A 34 13.92 -4.97 1.54
N THR A 35 13.27 -3.96 2.10
CA THR A 35 12.76 -3.96 3.47
C THR A 35 11.24 -4.10 3.44
N TYR A 36 10.70 -5.19 3.97
CA TYR A 36 9.25 -5.38 4.11
C TYR A 36 8.74 -4.96 5.48
N ILE A 37 7.59 -4.28 5.50
CA ILE A 37 6.91 -3.85 6.72
C ILE A 37 5.45 -4.31 6.67
N GLY A 38 5.09 -5.28 7.51
CA GLY A 38 3.70 -5.69 7.73
C GLY A 38 2.97 -4.63 8.55
N THR A 39 1.90 -4.06 8.00
CA THR A 39 1.12 -2.98 8.61
C THR A 39 -0.17 -3.45 9.28
N MET A 40 -0.49 -4.73 9.16
CA MET A 40 -1.70 -5.35 9.71
C MET A 40 -1.45 -6.83 9.94
N VAL A 41 -2.02 -7.36 11.02
CA VAL A 41 -2.08 -8.79 11.35
C VAL A 41 -3.54 -9.19 11.60
N ASP A 42 -3.81 -10.49 11.56
CA ASP A 42 -5.08 -11.03 12.05
C ASP A 42 -5.14 -10.94 13.58
N GLY A 43 -6.35 -10.91 14.12
CA GLY A 43 -6.58 -10.87 15.55
C GLY A 43 -7.44 -9.69 16.03
N SER A 44 -7.31 -9.33 17.29
CA SER A 44 -8.09 -8.28 17.94
C SER A 44 -7.79 -6.89 17.37
N THR A 45 -8.71 -5.95 17.59
CA THR A 45 -8.53 -4.54 17.22
C THR A 45 -7.26 -3.95 17.86
N VAL A 46 -6.98 -4.34 19.12
CA VAL A 46 -5.77 -3.89 19.84
C VAL A 46 -4.51 -4.42 19.14
N ALA A 47 -4.47 -5.70 18.76
CA ALA A 47 -3.33 -6.26 18.04
C ALA A 47 -3.09 -5.56 16.70
N LYS A 48 -4.16 -5.26 15.95
CA LYS A 48 -4.09 -4.51 14.69
C LYS A 48 -3.56 -3.09 14.88
N LEU A 49 -3.99 -2.41 15.94
CA LEU A 49 -3.53 -1.06 16.26
C LEU A 49 -2.04 -1.06 16.65
N LEU A 50 -1.64 -1.95 17.55
CA LEU A 50 -0.24 -2.08 17.97
C LEU A 50 0.67 -2.40 16.77
N LYS A 51 0.23 -3.30 15.88
CA LYS A 51 0.97 -3.61 14.65
C LYS A 51 1.11 -2.39 13.75
N GLY A 52 0.04 -1.60 13.63
CA GLY A 52 0.07 -0.35 12.85
C GLY A 52 1.05 0.67 13.41
N VAL A 53 1.08 0.86 14.74
CA VAL A 53 2.04 1.75 15.42
C VAL A 53 3.47 1.25 15.25
N GLN A 54 3.71 -0.05 15.46
CA GLN A 54 5.03 -0.67 15.25
C GLN A 54 5.51 -0.47 13.81
N ALA A 55 4.62 -0.68 12.83
CA ALA A 55 4.92 -0.49 11.43
C ALA A 55 5.31 0.97 11.12
N LEU A 56 4.58 1.93 11.71
CA LEU A 56 4.86 3.35 11.52
C LEU A 56 6.23 3.74 12.09
N LEU A 57 6.55 3.30 13.30
CA LEU A 57 7.86 3.55 13.92
C LEU A 57 8.99 2.96 13.08
N LYS A 58 8.86 1.68 12.66
CA LYS A 58 9.84 1.06 11.78
C LYS A 58 9.97 1.79 10.45
N PHE A 59 8.84 2.20 9.87
CA PHE A 59 8.84 2.93 8.60
C PHE A 59 9.62 4.23 8.67
N VAL A 60 9.38 5.05 9.68
CA VAL A 60 10.07 6.34 9.85
C VAL A 60 11.58 6.17 10.02
N THR A 61 12.03 5.09 10.68
CA THR A 61 13.47 4.81 10.86
C THR A 61 14.18 4.39 9.58
N VAL A 62 13.50 3.65 8.69
CA VAL A 62 14.11 3.17 7.44
C VAL A 62 13.91 4.12 6.26
N LEU A 63 12.88 4.95 6.31
CA LEU A 63 12.46 5.84 5.23
C LEU A 63 13.57 6.80 4.73
N PRO A 64 14.41 7.43 5.57
CA PRO A 64 15.46 8.31 5.08
C PRO A 64 16.41 7.64 4.08
N LYS A 65 16.66 6.33 4.24
CA LYS A 65 17.56 5.54 3.40
C LYS A 65 16.86 4.89 2.21
N ALA A 66 15.53 4.98 2.11
CA ALA A 66 14.78 4.41 1.00
C ALA A 66 14.88 5.27 -0.26
N ASP A 67 14.91 4.63 -1.41
CA ASP A 67 14.76 5.28 -2.71
C ASP A 67 13.29 5.25 -3.14
N ILE A 68 12.62 4.11 -2.90
CA ILE A 68 11.23 3.85 -3.30
C ILE A 68 10.44 3.33 -2.11
N VAL A 69 9.21 3.80 -1.99
CA VAL A 69 8.19 3.26 -1.08
C VAL A 69 7.11 2.57 -1.91
N HIS A 70 6.98 1.25 -1.75
CA HIS A 70 6.01 0.42 -2.46
C HIS A 70 4.85 0.06 -1.54
N LEU A 71 3.66 0.53 -1.85
CA LEU A 71 2.45 0.39 -1.03
C LEU A 71 1.52 -0.65 -1.64
N ASN A 72 1.42 -1.83 -1.03
CA ASN A 72 0.40 -2.81 -1.37
C ASN A 72 -0.91 -2.40 -0.71
N MET A 73 -1.85 -1.92 -1.52
CA MET A 73 -3.12 -1.32 -1.11
C MET A 73 -4.30 -2.22 -1.49
N ALA A 74 -5.37 -2.12 -0.76
CA ALA A 74 -6.70 -2.64 -1.07
C ALA A 74 -7.75 -1.66 -0.53
N ALA A 75 -9.03 -1.93 -0.73
CA ALA A 75 -10.14 -1.11 -0.29
C ALA A 75 -10.18 -0.86 1.24
N ASP A 76 -11.09 0.03 1.66
CA ASP A 76 -11.47 0.30 3.05
C ASP A 76 -10.29 0.72 3.95
N ALA A 77 -10.16 0.10 5.12
CA ALA A 77 -9.11 0.42 6.10
C ALA A 77 -7.70 0.25 5.55
N SER A 78 -7.49 -0.61 4.56
CA SER A 78 -6.19 -0.79 3.90
C SER A 78 -5.81 0.46 3.11
N CYS A 79 -6.74 1.04 2.36
CA CYS A 79 -6.54 2.28 1.62
C CYS A 79 -6.12 3.41 2.55
N TYR A 80 -6.93 3.74 3.56
CA TYR A 80 -6.62 4.85 4.49
C TYR A 80 -5.27 4.66 5.18
N ARG A 81 -4.98 3.45 5.63
CA ARG A 81 -3.70 3.13 6.27
C ARG A 81 -2.51 3.38 5.33
N LYS A 82 -2.61 2.98 4.07
CA LYS A 82 -1.54 3.19 3.09
C LYS A 82 -1.39 4.66 2.70
N LEU A 83 -2.49 5.43 2.66
CA LEU A 83 -2.41 6.87 2.40
C LEU A 83 -1.65 7.62 3.49
N ILE A 84 -1.68 7.17 4.75
CA ILE A 84 -0.85 7.74 5.83
C ILE A 84 0.65 7.52 5.52
N PHE A 85 1.05 6.29 5.20
CA PHE A 85 2.44 6.00 4.85
C PHE A 85 2.87 6.74 3.59
N MET A 86 1.98 6.83 2.59
CA MET A 86 2.21 7.60 1.38
C MET A 86 2.47 9.07 1.68
N GLN A 87 1.63 9.71 2.50
CA GLN A 87 1.81 11.12 2.85
C GLN A 87 3.17 11.37 3.52
N ILE A 88 3.58 10.47 4.42
CA ILE A 88 4.90 10.57 5.08
C ILE A 88 6.02 10.39 4.04
N ALA A 89 5.92 9.39 3.14
CA ALA A 89 6.89 9.19 2.07
C ALA A 89 7.05 10.42 1.18
N LEU A 90 5.94 11.08 0.83
CA LEU A 90 5.94 12.30 0.02
C LEU A 90 6.57 13.48 0.75
N TRP A 91 6.42 13.61 2.07
CA TRP A 91 7.12 14.63 2.86
C TRP A 91 8.65 14.42 2.85
N PHE A 92 9.09 13.17 2.74
CA PHE A 92 10.50 12.82 2.61
C PHE A 92 10.97 12.77 1.14
N HIS A 93 10.16 13.29 0.20
CA HIS A 93 10.45 13.33 -1.24
C HIS A 93 10.83 11.96 -1.83
N LYS A 94 10.21 10.88 -1.34
CA LYS A 94 10.46 9.52 -1.84
C LYS A 94 9.58 9.21 -3.03
N LYS A 95 10.12 8.40 -3.95
CA LYS A 95 9.33 7.80 -5.02
C LYS A 95 8.29 6.85 -4.44
N VAL A 96 7.06 6.93 -4.91
CA VAL A 96 5.95 6.12 -4.41
C VAL A 96 5.37 5.25 -5.52
N VAL A 97 5.35 3.95 -5.27
CA VAL A 97 4.64 2.97 -6.10
C VAL A 97 3.41 2.49 -5.32
N ILE A 98 2.24 2.59 -5.92
CA ILE A 98 1.02 1.97 -5.41
C ILE A 98 0.78 0.69 -6.18
N HIS A 99 0.56 -0.42 -5.47
CA HIS A 99 0.12 -1.68 -6.03
C HIS A 99 -1.25 -2.01 -5.45
N GLU A 100 -2.28 -1.77 -6.25
CA GLU A 100 -3.67 -1.98 -5.85
C GLU A 100 -4.06 -3.44 -6.11
N HIS A 101 -4.54 -4.10 -5.06
CA HIS A 101 -4.86 -5.53 -5.09
C HIS A 101 -6.35 -5.81 -5.34
N GLY A 102 -7.11 -4.82 -5.77
CA GLY A 102 -8.53 -4.96 -6.09
C GLY A 102 -9.40 -5.13 -4.84
N GLY A 103 -10.05 -6.26 -4.72
CA GLY A 103 -11.14 -6.43 -3.77
C GLY A 103 -12.38 -5.67 -4.27
N ASP A 104 -13.14 -5.07 -3.36
CA ASP A 104 -14.30 -4.24 -3.70
C ASP A 104 -13.95 -2.74 -3.66
N PHE A 105 -12.85 -2.33 -4.35
CA PHE A 105 -12.43 -0.93 -4.35
C PHE A 105 -13.49 -0.01 -4.96
N GLN A 106 -14.16 -0.46 -6.04
CA GLN A 106 -15.23 0.31 -6.68
C GLN A 106 -16.42 0.53 -5.73
N GLY A 107 -16.89 -0.50 -5.03
CA GLY A 107 -17.94 -0.38 -4.03
C GLY A 107 -17.51 0.47 -2.83
N PHE A 108 -16.26 0.34 -2.39
CA PHE A 108 -15.69 1.20 -1.36
C PHE A 108 -15.70 2.67 -1.80
N TYR A 109 -15.15 2.97 -2.97
CA TYR A 109 -14.98 4.33 -3.45
C TYR A 109 -16.33 5.02 -3.71
N TYR A 110 -17.23 4.39 -4.46
CA TYR A 110 -18.48 5.02 -4.86
C TYR A 110 -19.63 4.91 -3.85
N LYS A 111 -19.66 3.83 -3.03
CA LYS A 111 -20.80 3.57 -2.12
C LYS A 111 -20.49 3.85 -0.65
N ARG A 112 -19.22 3.70 -0.22
CA ARG A 112 -18.83 3.84 1.19
C ARG A 112 -18.04 5.12 1.49
N CYS A 113 -17.51 5.79 0.46
CA CYS A 113 -16.82 7.07 0.64
C CYS A 113 -17.75 8.25 0.40
N SER A 114 -17.69 9.25 1.28
CA SER A 114 -18.31 10.56 1.00
C SER A 114 -17.56 11.26 -0.14
N ALA A 115 -18.23 12.23 -0.81
CA ALA A 115 -17.62 13.01 -1.89
C ALA A 115 -16.26 13.63 -1.51
N LYS A 116 -16.14 14.15 -0.28
CA LYS A 116 -14.87 14.70 0.23
C LYS A 116 -13.76 13.64 0.31
N ARG A 117 -14.11 12.41 0.75
CA ARG A 117 -13.15 11.30 0.82
C ARG A 117 -12.75 10.82 -0.58
N GLN A 118 -13.69 10.76 -1.52
CA GLN A 118 -13.41 10.41 -2.92
C GLN A 118 -12.41 11.41 -3.54
N VAL A 119 -12.64 12.70 -3.38
CA VAL A 119 -11.72 13.76 -3.86
C VAL A 119 -10.32 13.61 -3.21
N TYR A 120 -10.28 13.36 -1.90
CA TYR A 120 -9.01 13.17 -1.20
C TYR A 120 -8.25 11.93 -1.69
N ILE A 121 -8.93 10.79 -1.82
CA ILE A 121 -8.33 9.54 -2.31
C ILE A 121 -7.79 9.75 -3.72
N LYS A 122 -8.63 10.26 -4.65
CA LYS A 122 -8.21 10.56 -6.02
C LYS A 122 -6.96 11.45 -6.05
N LYS A 123 -6.98 12.56 -5.31
CA LYS A 123 -5.83 13.47 -5.21
C LYS A 123 -4.57 12.78 -4.70
N MET A 124 -4.70 11.88 -3.73
CA MET A 124 -3.55 11.15 -3.19
C MET A 124 -3.01 10.14 -4.18
N LEU A 125 -3.88 9.35 -4.83
CA LEU A 125 -3.45 8.34 -5.80
C LEU A 125 -2.69 8.97 -6.97
N ASN A 126 -3.11 10.14 -7.44
CA ASN A 126 -2.43 10.90 -8.51
C ASN A 126 -1.07 11.49 -8.11
N ARG A 127 -0.63 11.33 -6.87
CA ARG A 127 0.71 11.72 -6.43
C ARG A 127 1.71 10.56 -6.43
N ALA A 128 1.28 9.36 -6.80
CA ALA A 128 2.16 8.23 -6.96
C ALA A 128 2.99 8.37 -8.25
N ASP A 129 4.24 7.95 -8.21
CA ASP A 129 5.11 7.91 -9.40
C ASP A 129 4.76 6.72 -10.32
N LEU A 130 4.16 5.67 -9.76
CA LEU A 130 3.70 4.49 -10.49
C LEU A 130 2.49 3.87 -9.80
N PHE A 131 1.49 3.50 -10.59
CA PHE A 131 0.29 2.81 -10.14
C PHE A 131 0.16 1.45 -10.84
N LEU A 132 0.16 0.39 -10.04
CA LEU A 132 0.07 -1.00 -10.52
C LEU A 132 -1.26 -1.61 -10.12
N VAL A 133 -1.83 -2.41 -11.00
CA VAL A 133 -3.06 -3.18 -10.79
C VAL A 133 -2.88 -4.62 -11.24
N LEU A 134 -3.73 -5.54 -10.76
CA LEU A 134 -3.58 -6.97 -11.01
C LEU A 134 -4.21 -7.43 -12.34
N THR A 135 -5.16 -6.67 -12.89
CA THR A 135 -5.93 -7.07 -14.08
C THR A 135 -6.29 -5.88 -14.95
N ASP A 136 -6.58 -6.13 -16.22
CA ASP A 136 -7.03 -5.10 -17.17
C ASP A 136 -8.35 -4.44 -16.73
N VAL A 137 -9.27 -5.20 -16.11
CA VAL A 137 -10.51 -4.64 -15.55
C VAL A 137 -10.23 -3.54 -14.52
N TRP A 138 -9.26 -3.75 -13.65
CA TRP A 138 -8.83 -2.74 -12.69
C TRP A 138 -8.06 -1.59 -13.35
N LYS A 139 -7.30 -1.89 -14.41
CA LYS A 139 -6.62 -0.86 -15.20
C LYS A 139 -7.65 0.09 -15.82
N ASP A 140 -8.69 -0.42 -16.45
CA ASP A 140 -9.74 0.41 -17.04
C ASP A 140 -10.47 1.25 -15.98
N PHE A 141 -10.79 0.64 -14.82
CA PHE A 141 -11.42 1.36 -13.71
C PHE A 141 -10.54 2.51 -13.17
N PHE A 142 -9.25 2.27 -12.98
CA PHE A 142 -8.35 3.28 -12.44
C PHE A 142 -7.88 4.29 -13.49
N ALA A 143 -7.96 3.99 -14.79
CA ALA A 143 -7.62 4.93 -15.87
C ALA A 143 -8.49 6.21 -15.85
N ASP A 144 -9.74 6.11 -15.34
CA ASP A 144 -10.61 7.28 -15.13
C ASP A 144 -10.31 8.05 -13.83
N MET A 145 -9.49 7.48 -12.97
CA MET A 145 -9.23 8.00 -11.62
C MET A 145 -7.80 8.50 -11.45
N VAL A 146 -6.85 7.84 -12.08
CA VAL A 146 -5.41 8.12 -11.95
C VAL A 146 -4.87 8.53 -13.32
N ASP A 147 -4.24 9.70 -13.38
CA ASP A 147 -3.63 10.26 -14.59
C ASP A 147 -2.30 9.57 -14.94
#